data_a77a37fce6e4e4d00bd593f0dbfa41f8
#
_entry.id   a77a37fce6e4e4d00bd593f0dbfa41f8
#
_cell.length_a   1.000
_cell.length_b   1.000
_cell.length_c   1.000
_cell.angle_alpha   90.00
_cell.angle_beta   90.00
_cell.angle_gamma   90.00
#
_symmetry.space_group_name_H-M   'P 1'
#
loop_
_entity.id
_entity.type
_entity.pdbx_description
1 polymer ?
#
loop_
_entity_poly.entity_id
_entity_poly.type
_entity_poly.pdbx_seq_one_letter_code
_entity_poly.pdbx_strand_id
1 'polypeptide(L)'
;MVPKLVAHRGWASRWPENTLEGLMAAVDAGAEYVEFDIQLSVDGMPIVLHDATLERTAGRAGCALDMRWDELKNIKVGETGRLGEVCPHARLPSLSLIRDWLATEPEINAFAEIKTESLSRFGVGRVLEACLQVLEPVLDRCVMTSFSDEVLLAARQQRETSIAWVLERYDEQSLIRATSLAPEYLFCNYRKLPGSLDMLPAGPWQWVLYEVSDAQLALDLAKKGAGFVESMAVGELLSDPLLDSGSETF
;
A
#
# COMPACT_ATOMS: atom_id res chain seq x y z
N MET A 1 5.81 -5.85 -22.42
CA MET A 1 5.67 -6.51 -21.10
C MET A 1 4.54 -5.81 -20.36
N VAL A 2 3.60 -6.57 -19.80
CA VAL A 2 2.52 -6.03 -18.95
C VAL A 2 3.06 -5.89 -17.52
N PRO A 3 2.86 -4.76 -16.83
CA PRO A 3 3.30 -4.61 -15.45
C PRO A 3 2.40 -5.41 -14.50
N LYS A 4 2.93 -5.85 -13.36
CA LYS A 4 2.10 -6.39 -12.29
C LYS A 4 1.27 -5.29 -11.65
N LEU A 5 0.03 -5.59 -11.28
CA LEU A 5 -0.88 -4.63 -10.68
C LEU A 5 -0.90 -4.79 -9.16
N VAL A 6 -0.84 -3.66 -8.46
CA VAL A 6 -0.98 -3.57 -6.99
C VAL A 6 -2.27 -2.84 -6.67
N ALA A 7 -3.09 -3.44 -5.82
CA ALA A 7 -4.34 -2.85 -5.36
C ALA A 7 -4.07 -1.82 -4.24
N HIS A 8 -4.05 -0.53 -4.60
CA HIS A 8 -3.80 0.60 -3.69
C HIS A 8 -4.93 0.76 -2.69
N ARG A 9 -4.70 0.42 -1.44
CA ARG A 9 -5.69 0.37 -0.35
C ARG A 9 -6.87 -0.57 -0.65
N GLY A 10 -6.61 -1.65 -1.42
CA GLY A 10 -7.63 -2.50 -2.01
C GLY A 10 -8.21 -1.94 -3.32
N TRP A 11 -9.43 -2.31 -3.67
CA TRP A 11 -10.11 -1.76 -4.85
C TRP A 11 -10.82 -0.45 -4.50
N ALA A 12 -10.03 0.57 -4.18
CA ALA A 12 -10.52 1.80 -3.56
C ALA A 12 -11.38 2.68 -4.47
N SER A 13 -11.35 2.50 -5.80
CA SER A 13 -12.27 3.21 -6.72
C SER A 13 -13.74 2.80 -6.51
N ARG A 14 -13.99 1.59 -6.04
CA ARG A 14 -15.35 1.02 -5.88
C ARG A 14 -15.70 0.60 -4.47
N TRP A 15 -14.72 0.38 -3.61
CA TRP A 15 -14.88 -0.05 -2.22
C TRP A 15 -14.27 0.95 -1.25
N PRO A 16 -14.66 0.94 0.03
CA PRO A 16 -13.99 1.79 1.02
C PRO A 16 -12.50 1.40 1.12
N GLU A 17 -11.64 2.41 1.04
CA GLU A 17 -10.20 2.19 1.11
C GLU A 17 -9.78 1.62 2.46
N ASN A 18 -8.67 0.86 2.48
CA ASN A 18 -8.10 0.31 3.71
C ASN A 18 -9.10 -0.50 4.55
N THR A 19 -10.04 -1.18 3.90
CA THR A 19 -11.00 -2.09 4.56
C THR A 19 -10.76 -3.53 4.11
N LEU A 20 -11.15 -4.48 4.96
CA LEU A 20 -11.08 -5.90 4.59
C LEU A 20 -11.89 -6.18 3.33
N GLU A 21 -13.08 -5.59 3.23
CA GLU A 21 -13.99 -5.74 2.09
C GLU A 21 -13.36 -5.23 0.78
N GLY A 22 -12.66 -4.09 0.84
CA GLY A 22 -11.97 -3.51 -0.32
C GLY A 22 -10.76 -4.33 -0.75
N LEU A 23 -10.02 -4.92 0.19
CA LEU A 23 -8.90 -5.82 -0.08
C LEU A 23 -9.38 -7.15 -0.68
N MET A 24 -10.40 -7.76 -0.08
CA MET A 24 -11.02 -8.99 -0.60
C MET A 24 -11.55 -8.79 -2.02
N ALA A 25 -12.27 -7.69 -2.27
CA ALA A 25 -12.80 -7.38 -3.59
C ALA A 25 -11.71 -7.24 -4.65
N ALA A 26 -10.53 -6.70 -4.30
CA ALA A 26 -9.39 -6.62 -5.21
C ALA A 26 -8.86 -8.02 -5.56
N VAL A 27 -8.72 -8.90 -4.57
CA VAL A 27 -8.27 -10.29 -4.76
C VAL A 27 -9.29 -11.09 -5.56
N ASP A 28 -10.58 -10.95 -5.26
CA ASP A 28 -11.67 -11.58 -6.02
C ASP A 28 -11.69 -11.14 -7.50
N ALA A 29 -11.21 -9.91 -7.78
CA ALA A 29 -11.04 -9.41 -9.15
C ALA A 29 -9.74 -9.92 -9.82
N GLY A 30 -8.87 -10.64 -9.11
CA GLY A 30 -7.64 -11.23 -9.64
C GLY A 30 -6.33 -10.50 -9.26
N ALA A 31 -6.36 -9.58 -8.29
CA ALA A 31 -5.13 -8.95 -7.80
C ALA A 31 -4.28 -9.96 -7.01
N GLU A 32 -3.00 -10.07 -7.38
CA GLU A 32 -1.99 -10.88 -6.67
C GLU A 32 -1.23 -10.06 -5.62
N TYR A 33 -1.29 -8.73 -5.73
CA TYR A 33 -0.61 -7.79 -4.85
C TYR A 33 -1.62 -6.78 -4.31
N VAL A 34 -1.61 -6.63 -2.99
CA VAL A 34 -2.42 -5.62 -2.30
C VAL A 34 -1.52 -4.67 -1.54
N GLU A 35 -1.99 -3.46 -1.34
CA GLU A 35 -1.33 -2.48 -0.48
C GLU A 35 -2.32 -1.96 0.55
N PHE A 36 -1.82 -1.63 1.74
CA PHE A 36 -2.59 -1.00 2.81
C PHE A 36 -1.71 -0.19 3.75
N ASP A 37 -2.30 0.87 4.32
CA ASP A 37 -1.62 1.82 5.21
C ASP A 37 -1.78 1.45 6.68
N ILE A 38 -0.70 1.52 7.46
CA ILE A 38 -0.71 1.20 8.89
C ILE A 38 -0.46 2.45 9.73
N GLN A 39 -1.38 2.72 10.65
CA GLN A 39 -1.24 3.69 11.73
C GLN A 39 -1.25 2.97 13.08
N LEU A 40 -0.90 3.69 14.15
CA LEU A 40 -0.92 3.15 15.52
C LEU A 40 -1.92 3.93 16.37
N SER A 41 -2.79 3.25 17.10
CA SER A 41 -3.64 3.88 18.12
C SER A 41 -2.84 4.32 19.33
N VAL A 42 -3.41 5.18 20.18
CA VAL A 42 -2.71 5.69 21.39
C VAL A 42 -2.30 4.58 22.36
N ASP A 43 -3.06 3.49 22.41
CA ASP A 43 -2.77 2.31 23.25
C ASP A 43 -1.90 1.26 22.55
N GLY A 44 -1.38 1.56 21.34
CA GLY A 44 -0.39 0.74 20.66
C GLY A 44 -0.96 -0.38 19.78
N MET A 45 -2.25 -0.33 19.44
CA MET A 45 -2.84 -1.26 18.48
C MET A 45 -2.58 -0.79 17.05
N PRO A 46 -1.93 -1.58 16.19
CA PRO A 46 -1.84 -1.28 14.77
C PRO A 46 -3.21 -1.37 14.08
N ILE A 47 -3.57 -0.31 13.38
CA ILE A 47 -4.84 -0.13 12.67
C ILE A 47 -4.56 0.15 11.19
N VAL A 48 -5.52 -0.17 10.32
CA VAL A 48 -5.35 0.05 8.87
C VAL A 48 -6.13 1.30 8.47
N LEU A 49 -5.38 2.39 8.21
CA LEU A 49 -5.93 3.71 7.94
C LEU A 49 -4.86 4.60 7.29
N HIS A 50 -5.19 5.32 6.21
CA HIS A 50 -4.26 6.22 5.55
C HIS A 50 -4.02 7.50 6.36
N ASP A 51 -5.08 8.30 6.55
CA ASP A 51 -4.98 9.58 7.24
C ASP A 51 -4.91 9.36 8.76
N ALA A 52 -4.14 10.18 9.48
CA ALA A 52 -4.19 10.19 10.93
C ALA A 52 -5.57 10.62 11.47
N THR A 53 -6.37 11.31 10.64
CA THR A 53 -7.69 11.84 10.98
C THR A 53 -8.82 11.03 10.37
N LEU A 54 -10.04 11.17 10.92
CA LEU A 54 -11.21 10.35 10.58
C LEU A 54 -12.19 11.05 9.62
N GLU A 55 -11.92 12.31 9.25
CA GLU A 55 -12.87 13.14 8.52
C GLU A 55 -13.19 12.55 7.15
N ARG A 56 -12.19 12.14 6.38
CA ARG A 56 -12.36 11.75 4.98
C ARG A 56 -13.06 10.39 4.84
N THR A 57 -12.65 9.39 5.60
CA THR A 57 -13.19 8.03 5.46
C THR A 57 -14.36 7.74 6.38
N ALA A 58 -14.40 8.36 7.57
CA ALA A 58 -15.47 8.14 8.54
C ALA A 58 -16.47 9.30 8.66
N GLY A 59 -16.23 10.43 8.00
CA GLY A 59 -17.12 11.60 8.02
C GLY A 59 -17.28 12.24 9.42
N ARG A 60 -16.29 12.05 10.31
CA ARG A 60 -16.33 12.57 11.69
C ARG A 60 -15.00 13.21 12.07
N ALA A 61 -15.05 14.23 12.91
CA ALA A 61 -13.84 14.83 13.46
C ALA A 61 -13.14 13.87 14.45
N GLY A 62 -11.82 13.93 14.47
CA GLY A 62 -10.98 13.21 15.41
C GLY A 62 -9.70 12.67 14.79
N CYS A 63 -8.68 12.50 15.63
CA CYS A 63 -7.41 11.90 15.25
C CYS A 63 -7.35 10.47 15.80
N ALA A 64 -7.20 9.49 14.91
CA ALA A 64 -7.12 8.08 15.30
C ALA A 64 -5.93 7.79 16.23
N LEU A 65 -4.83 8.55 16.07
CA LEU A 65 -3.64 8.40 16.90
C LEU A 65 -3.83 8.85 18.36
N ASP A 66 -4.90 9.59 18.65
CA ASP A 66 -5.24 10.04 20.02
C ASP A 66 -6.32 9.17 20.66
N MET A 67 -6.87 8.19 19.93
CA MET A 67 -7.95 7.32 20.39
C MET A 67 -7.44 5.92 20.72
N ARG A 68 -8.13 5.25 21.66
CA ARG A 68 -7.88 3.85 21.99
C ARG A 68 -8.57 2.92 20.99
N TRP A 69 -8.05 1.70 20.83
CA TRP A 69 -8.64 0.70 19.96
C TRP A 69 -10.13 0.43 20.28
N ASP A 70 -10.50 0.40 21.55
CA ASP A 70 -11.89 0.18 21.94
C ASP A 70 -12.86 1.25 21.43
N GLU A 71 -12.37 2.46 21.17
CA GLU A 71 -13.14 3.56 20.58
C GLU A 71 -13.13 3.47 19.04
N LEU A 72 -11.99 3.02 18.45
CA LEU A 72 -11.76 2.97 17.00
C LEU A 72 -12.48 1.79 16.33
N LYS A 73 -12.48 0.60 16.93
CA LYS A 73 -13.00 -0.66 16.32
C LYS A 73 -14.44 -0.61 15.84
N ASN A 74 -15.24 0.35 16.36
CA ASN A 74 -16.64 0.50 15.98
C ASN A 74 -16.88 1.67 15.01
N ILE A 75 -15.83 2.39 14.63
CA ILE A 75 -15.95 3.50 13.69
C ILE A 75 -16.22 2.94 12.28
N LYS A 76 -17.28 3.44 11.67
CA LYS A 76 -17.61 3.12 10.28
C LYS A 76 -16.74 3.95 9.36
N VAL A 77 -16.10 3.28 8.40
CA VAL A 77 -15.23 3.86 7.36
C VAL A 77 -15.75 3.54 5.96
N GLY A 78 -17.06 3.40 5.81
CA GLY A 78 -17.70 3.03 4.55
C GLY A 78 -17.71 4.10 3.48
N GLU A 79 -17.14 5.29 3.72
CA GLU A 79 -17.03 6.41 2.78
C GLU A 79 -18.36 6.69 2.04
N THR A 80 -19.47 6.67 2.78
CA THR A 80 -20.83 6.75 2.20
C THR A 80 -21.06 8.01 1.37
N GLY A 81 -20.33 9.09 1.64
CA GLY A 81 -20.36 10.30 0.81
C GLY A 81 -19.79 10.10 -0.60
N ARG A 82 -18.85 9.17 -0.78
CA ARG A 82 -18.22 8.84 -2.07
C ARG A 82 -18.84 7.60 -2.71
N LEU A 83 -19.12 6.57 -1.92
CA LEU A 83 -19.50 5.23 -2.38
C LEU A 83 -21.00 4.89 -2.17
N GLY A 84 -21.76 5.77 -1.49
CA GLY A 84 -23.17 5.50 -1.20
C GLY A 84 -23.33 4.25 -0.33
N GLU A 85 -24.16 3.31 -0.77
CA GLU A 85 -24.55 2.11 -0.01
C GLU A 85 -23.71 0.86 -0.36
N VAL A 86 -22.53 1.00 -0.99
CA VAL A 86 -21.70 -0.14 -1.39
C VAL A 86 -21.28 -0.97 -0.17
N CYS A 87 -20.72 -0.33 0.86
CA CYS A 87 -20.32 -1.00 2.09
C CYS A 87 -20.48 -0.09 3.32
N PRO A 88 -21.73 0.34 3.64
CA PRO A 88 -21.96 1.37 4.65
C PRO A 88 -21.64 0.92 6.08
N HIS A 89 -21.40 -0.39 6.26
CA HIS A 89 -21.11 -1.00 7.55
C HIS A 89 -19.64 -1.36 7.73
N ALA A 90 -18.80 -1.11 6.71
CA ALA A 90 -17.36 -1.34 6.83
C ALA A 90 -16.81 -0.59 8.05
N ARG A 91 -16.01 -1.26 8.84
CA ARG A 91 -15.41 -0.72 10.06
C ARG A 91 -13.91 -0.58 9.89
N LEU A 92 -13.34 0.35 10.63
CA LEU A 92 -11.90 0.53 10.69
C LEU A 92 -11.26 -0.80 11.16
N PRO A 93 -10.40 -1.43 10.33
CA PRO A 93 -9.83 -2.72 10.68
C PRO A 93 -8.59 -2.58 11.55
N SER A 94 -8.36 -3.55 12.43
CA SER A 94 -7.03 -3.76 13.00
C SER A 94 -6.12 -4.44 11.99
N LEU A 95 -4.81 -4.23 12.12
CA LEU A 95 -3.83 -4.98 11.32
C LEU A 95 -3.93 -6.49 11.55
N SER A 96 -4.33 -6.92 12.76
CA SER A 96 -4.55 -8.34 13.07
C SER A 96 -5.66 -8.96 12.21
N LEU A 97 -6.74 -8.21 11.94
CA LEU A 97 -7.81 -8.67 11.05
C LEU A 97 -7.31 -8.90 9.62
N ILE A 98 -6.49 -7.96 9.11
CA ILE A 98 -5.91 -8.08 7.77
C ILE A 98 -4.89 -9.22 7.73
N ARG A 99 -4.05 -9.39 8.76
CA ARG A 99 -3.12 -10.51 8.89
C ARG A 99 -3.86 -11.85 8.88
N ASP A 100 -4.96 -11.98 9.63
CA ASP A 100 -5.74 -13.23 9.70
C ASP A 100 -6.33 -13.58 8.33
N TRP A 101 -6.82 -12.59 7.59
CA TRP A 101 -7.26 -12.78 6.21
C TRP A 101 -6.10 -13.18 5.29
N LEU A 102 -4.96 -12.45 5.30
CA LEU A 102 -3.78 -12.80 4.50
C LEU A 102 -3.31 -14.24 4.77
N ALA A 103 -3.45 -14.73 6.01
CA ALA A 103 -3.09 -16.10 6.34
C ALA A 103 -3.97 -17.15 5.62
N THR A 104 -5.19 -16.78 5.19
CA THR A 104 -6.07 -17.63 4.38
C THR A 104 -5.81 -17.53 2.88
N GLU A 105 -5.04 -16.53 2.43
CA GLU A 105 -4.74 -16.23 1.03
C GLU A 105 -3.24 -16.42 0.74
N PRO A 106 -2.72 -17.67 0.64
CA PRO A 106 -1.28 -17.94 0.59
C PRO A 106 -0.57 -17.39 -0.65
N GLU A 107 -1.31 -17.13 -1.73
CA GLU A 107 -0.76 -16.61 -2.99
C GLU A 107 -0.68 -15.08 -3.04
N ILE A 108 -1.27 -14.39 -2.05
CA ILE A 108 -1.33 -12.93 -2.06
C ILE A 108 -0.11 -12.34 -1.36
N ASN A 109 0.50 -11.36 -2.01
CA ASN A 109 1.59 -10.55 -1.47
C ASN A 109 1.06 -9.17 -1.05
N ALA A 110 1.61 -8.62 0.01
CA ALA A 110 1.16 -7.34 0.55
C ALA A 110 2.31 -6.32 0.68
N PHE A 111 2.04 -5.08 0.28
CA PHE A 111 2.84 -3.93 0.65
C PHE A 111 2.19 -3.29 1.89
N ALA A 112 2.87 -3.34 3.02
CA ALA A 112 2.36 -2.87 4.30
C ALA A 112 3.03 -1.52 4.65
N GLU A 113 2.36 -0.40 4.33
CA GLU A 113 2.94 0.93 4.50
C GLU A 113 2.82 1.43 5.94
N ILE A 114 3.95 1.61 6.62
CA ILE A 114 3.99 2.29 7.91
C ILE A 114 4.00 3.81 7.68
N LYS A 115 2.96 4.47 8.17
CA LYS A 115 2.75 5.91 7.98
C LYS A 115 3.66 6.75 8.88
N THR A 116 4.17 7.83 8.32
CA THR A 116 5.11 8.74 9.01
C THR A 116 4.49 9.49 10.18
N GLU A 117 3.17 9.70 10.18
CA GLU A 117 2.44 10.31 11.29
C GLU A 117 2.55 9.47 12.57
N SER A 118 2.39 8.16 12.45
CA SER A 118 2.58 7.24 13.59
C SER A 118 4.03 7.20 14.06
N LEU A 119 4.99 7.19 13.11
CA LEU A 119 6.42 7.22 13.46
C LEU A 119 6.78 8.51 14.21
N SER A 120 6.28 9.65 13.75
CA SER A 120 6.49 10.96 14.38
C SER A 120 5.84 11.05 15.77
N ARG A 121 4.68 10.42 15.95
CA ARG A 121 3.91 10.48 17.22
C ARG A 121 4.44 9.53 18.28
N PHE A 122 4.83 8.30 17.90
CA PHE A 122 5.12 7.21 18.84
C PHE A 122 6.57 6.71 18.80
N GLY A 123 7.36 7.15 17.82
CA GLY A 123 8.73 6.72 17.59
C GLY A 123 8.84 5.42 16.79
N VAL A 124 9.92 5.31 16.03
CA VAL A 124 10.18 4.21 15.09
C VAL A 124 10.12 2.84 15.78
N GLY A 125 10.84 2.68 16.90
CA GLY A 125 10.94 1.38 17.59
C GLY A 125 9.58 0.82 18.01
N ARG A 126 8.73 1.67 18.64
CA ARG A 126 7.40 1.24 19.14
C ARG A 126 6.47 0.85 17.98
N VAL A 127 6.43 1.66 16.91
CA VAL A 127 5.54 1.40 15.78
C VAL A 127 5.98 0.14 15.04
N LEU A 128 7.26 0.03 14.75
CA LEU A 128 7.82 -1.11 14.03
C LEU A 128 7.62 -2.42 14.80
N GLU A 129 7.93 -2.44 16.09
CA GLU A 129 7.75 -3.64 16.93
C GLU A 129 6.28 -4.11 16.92
N ALA A 130 5.33 -3.19 17.09
CA ALA A 130 3.90 -3.51 17.05
C ALA A 130 3.47 -4.09 15.69
N CYS A 131 3.96 -3.51 14.57
CA CYS A 131 3.65 -4.01 13.23
C CYS A 131 4.26 -5.41 12.98
N LEU A 132 5.56 -5.58 13.26
CA LEU A 132 6.26 -6.84 13.04
C LEU A 132 5.68 -7.97 13.89
N GLN A 133 5.32 -7.70 15.15
CA GLN A 133 4.69 -8.69 16.03
C GLN A 133 3.35 -9.20 15.45
N VAL A 134 2.55 -8.31 14.87
CA VAL A 134 1.27 -8.69 14.27
C VAL A 134 1.49 -9.43 12.96
N LEU A 135 2.39 -8.95 12.09
CA LEU A 135 2.60 -9.52 10.75
C LEU A 135 3.47 -10.78 10.74
N GLU A 136 4.11 -11.15 11.85
CA GLU A 136 5.03 -12.29 11.92
C GLU A 136 4.54 -13.56 11.18
N PRO A 137 3.27 -14.01 11.31
CA PRO A 137 2.80 -15.22 10.65
C PRO A 137 2.73 -15.17 9.11
N VAL A 138 2.78 -13.97 8.54
CA VAL A 138 2.65 -13.71 7.09
C VAL A 138 3.78 -12.81 6.56
N LEU A 139 4.82 -12.59 7.36
CA LEU A 139 5.87 -11.62 7.08
C LEU A 139 6.68 -11.97 5.82
N ASP A 140 6.78 -13.22 5.47
CA ASP A 140 7.44 -13.73 4.26
C ASP A 140 6.78 -13.23 2.96
N ARG A 141 5.52 -12.81 3.03
CA ARG A 141 4.73 -12.26 1.92
C ARG A 141 4.37 -10.78 2.09
N CYS A 142 4.83 -10.17 3.18
CA CYS A 142 4.63 -8.75 3.45
C CYS A 142 5.92 -7.98 3.20
N VAL A 143 5.86 -6.99 2.31
CA VAL A 143 6.93 -6.03 2.07
C VAL A 143 6.69 -4.82 2.97
N MET A 144 7.60 -4.56 3.91
CA MET A 144 7.50 -3.38 4.78
C MET A 144 7.76 -2.13 3.96
N THR A 145 6.75 -1.27 3.85
CA THR A 145 6.75 -0.10 2.98
C THR A 145 6.72 1.18 3.82
N SER A 146 7.42 2.22 3.44
CA SER A 146 7.34 3.54 4.09
C SER A 146 8.03 4.64 3.27
N PHE A 147 7.64 5.90 3.53
CA PHE A 147 8.44 7.08 3.15
C PHE A 147 9.69 7.25 4.03
N SER A 148 9.67 6.71 5.26
CA SER A 148 10.82 6.78 6.19
C SER A 148 11.78 5.62 5.93
N ASP A 149 12.97 5.94 5.42
CA ASP A 149 14.06 4.98 5.28
C ASP A 149 14.62 4.49 6.63
N GLU A 150 14.46 5.29 7.70
CA GLU A 150 14.86 4.89 9.05
C GLU A 150 14.09 3.67 9.54
N VAL A 151 12.76 3.64 9.39
CA VAL A 151 11.95 2.48 9.80
C VAL A 151 12.23 1.27 8.94
N LEU A 152 12.51 1.45 7.64
CA LEU A 152 12.85 0.36 6.73
C LEU A 152 14.20 -0.29 7.06
N LEU A 153 15.21 0.51 7.37
CA LEU A 153 16.50 0.01 7.87
C LEU A 153 16.33 -0.75 9.19
N ALA A 154 15.53 -0.21 10.11
CA ALA A 154 15.24 -0.87 11.38
C ALA A 154 14.47 -2.19 11.18
N ALA A 155 13.53 -2.25 10.24
CA ALA A 155 12.80 -3.46 9.89
C ALA A 155 13.75 -4.55 9.39
N ARG A 156 14.62 -4.24 8.44
CA ARG A 156 15.63 -5.17 7.88
C ARG A 156 16.64 -5.64 8.93
N GLN A 157 16.99 -4.80 9.91
CA GLN A 157 17.89 -5.20 11.01
C GLN A 157 17.22 -6.12 12.02
N GLN A 158 15.91 -5.96 12.27
CA GLN A 158 15.18 -6.76 13.26
C GLN A 158 14.68 -8.09 12.70
N ARG A 159 14.36 -8.13 11.43
CA ARG A 159 13.87 -9.32 10.71
C ARG A 159 14.43 -9.32 9.28
N GLU A 160 14.66 -10.53 8.75
CA GLU A 160 14.93 -10.69 7.31
C GLU A 160 13.62 -10.47 6.53
N THR A 161 13.29 -9.21 6.28
CA THR A 161 12.09 -8.82 5.54
C THR A 161 12.43 -7.96 4.34
N SER A 162 11.68 -8.13 3.26
CA SER A 162 11.74 -7.23 2.10
C SER A 162 11.24 -5.85 2.48
N ILE A 163 11.86 -4.83 1.93
CA ILE A 163 11.46 -3.44 2.15
C ILE A 163 11.16 -2.72 0.84
N ALA A 164 10.23 -1.78 0.91
CA ALA A 164 9.88 -0.88 -0.17
C ALA A 164 9.99 0.57 0.29
N TRP A 165 10.77 1.35 -0.42
CA TRP A 165 10.90 2.78 -0.10
C TRP A 165 10.05 3.63 -1.03
N VAL A 166 9.24 4.52 -0.44
CA VAL A 166 8.39 5.45 -1.19
C VAL A 166 9.10 6.79 -1.32
N LEU A 167 9.36 7.23 -2.55
CA LEU A 167 10.04 8.49 -2.81
C LEU A 167 9.11 9.69 -2.60
N GLU A 168 9.49 10.61 -1.71
CA GLU A 168 8.83 11.91 -1.62
C GLU A 168 9.08 12.76 -2.87
N ARG A 169 10.29 12.66 -3.45
CA ARG A 169 10.73 13.39 -4.65
C ARG A 169 11.51 12.46 -5.56
N TYR A 170 11.36 12.68 -6.86
CA TYR A 170 12.20 12.04 -7.86
C TYR A 170 13.36 12.99 -8.20
N ASP A 171 14.50 12.82 -7.54
CA ASP A 171 15.72 13.59 -7.76
C ASP A 171 16.97 12.72 -7.57
N GLU A 172 18.13 13.26 -7.96
CA GLU A 172 19.41 12.55 -7.89
C GLU A 172 19.76 12.13 -6.46
N GLN A 173 19.47 12.96 -5.46
CA GLN A 173 19.76 12.65 -4.06
C GLN A 173 18.93 11.47 -3.57
N SER A 174 17.66 11.42 -3.93
CA SER A 174 16.78 10.30 -3.63
C SER A 174 17.29 9.00 -4.28
N LEU A 175 17.75 9.04 -5.53
CA LEU A 175 18.30 7.86 -6.22
C LEU A 175 19.62 7.38 -5.61
N ILE A 176 20.50 8.29 -5.20
CA ILE A 176 21.73 7.95 -4.46
C ILE A 176 21.36 7.27 -3.13
N ARG A 177 20.37 7.82 -2.41
CA ARG A 177 19.91 7.23 -1.15
C ARG A 177 19.27 5.87 -1.37
N ALA A 178 18.44 5.70 -2.41
CA ALA A 178 17.87 4.40 -2.78
C ALA A 178 18.97 3.36 -3.06
N THR A 179 20.06 3.76 -3.74
CA THR A 179 21.20 2.87 -3.98
C THR A 179 21.84 2.40 -2.67
N SER A 180 21.97 3.30 -1.68
CA SER A 180 22.55 2.97 -0.37
C SER A 180 21.59 2.12 0.49
N LEU A 181 20.30 2.38 0.42
CA LEU A 181 19.26 1.62 1.13
C LEU A 181 19.07 0.23 0.51
N ALA A 182 19.24 0.13 -0.82
CA ALA A 182 19.05 -1.07 -1.63
C ALA A 182 17.70 -1.80 -1.32
N PRO A 183 16.55 -1.12 -1.44
CA PRO A 183 15.27 -1.74 -1.19
C PRO A 183 14.95 -2.74 -2.31
N GLU A 184 14.09 -3.72 -2.07
CA GLU A 184 13.58 -4.64 -3.09
C GLU A 184 12.61 -3.94 -4.05
N TYR A 185 11.90 -2.92 -3.55
CA TYR A 185 10.98 -2.11 -4.34
C TYR A 185 11.17 -0.62 -4.09
N LEU A 186 11.04 0.17 -5.16
CA LEU A 186 11.13 1.62 -5.09
C LEU A 186 9.85 2.24 -5.66
N PHE A 187 9.08 2.86 -4.78
CA PHE A 187 7.80 3.48 -5.13
C PHE A 187 7.98 4.93 -5.54
N CYS A 188 7.30 5.35 -6.58
CA CYS A 188 7.24 6.75 -6.97
C CYS A 188 5.87 7.10 -7.57
N ASN A 189 5.33 8.27 -7.22
CA ASN A 189 4.20 8.79 -7.95
C ASN A 189 4.64 9.08 -9.40
N TYR A 190 3.98 8.48 -10.39
CA TYR A 190 4.36 8.63 -11.80
C TYR A 190 4.37 10.11 -12.25
N ARG A 191 3.54 10.96 -11.63
CA ARG A 191 3.46 12.40 -11.93
C ARG A 191 4.70 13.19 -11.51
N LYS A 192 5.55 12.62 -10.64
CA LYS A 192 6.82 13.22 -10.23
C LYS A 192 7.95 12.93 -11.21
N LEU A 193 7.74 11.99 -12.14
CA LEU A 193 8.74 11.65 -13.15
C LEU A 193 8.89 12.80 -14.16
N PRO A 194 10.13 13.15 -14.58
CA PRO A 194 10.34 14.12 -15.66
C PRO A 194 9.66 13.66 -16.95
N GLY A 195 8.96 14.57 -17.62
CA GLY A 195 8.33 14.24 -18.92
C GLY A 195 9.30 13.79 -20.00
N SER A 196 10.58 14.19 -19.89
CA SER A 196 11.66 13.78 -20.77
C SER A 196 12.32 12.45 -20.39
N LEU A 197 11.81 11.74 -19.37
CA LEU A 197 12.39 10.48 -18.94
C LEU A 197 12.06 9.37 -19.93
N ASP A 198 13.07 8.83 -20.60
CA ASP A 198 12.89 7.70 -21.52
C ASP A 198 12.83 6.38 -20.77
N MET A 199 13.74 6.16 -19.81
CA MET A 199 13.84 4.93 -19.02
C MET A 199 14.04 5.24 -17.55
N LEU A 200 13.39 4.46 -16.68
CA LEU A 200 13.63 4.49 -15.23
C LEU A 200 15.06 3.99 -14.93
N PRO A 201 15.79 4.64 -14.02
CA PRO A 201 17.13 4.21 -13.64
C PRO A 201 17.12 2.77 -13.11
N ALA A 202 18.06 1.97 -13.60
CA ALA A 202 18.28 0.63 -13.06
C ALA A 202 18.88 0.71 -11.66
N GLY A 203 18.51 -0.23 -10.79
CA GLY A 203 19.01 -0.35 -9.43
C GLY A 203 18.73 -1.75 -8.88
N PRO A 204 19.06 -2.02 -7.63
CA PRO A 204 18.77 -3.30 -6.98
C PRO A 204 17.28 -3.49 -6.63
N TRP A 205 16.43 -2.65 -7.14
CA TRP A 205 14.99 -2.61 -6.87
C TRP A 205 14.15 -2.88 -8.12
N GLN A 206 12.88 -3.21 -7.89
CA GLN A 206 11.83 -3.11 -8.90
C GLN A 206 11.05 -1.80 -8.71
N TRP A 207 10.77 -1.10 -9.82
CA TRP A 207 9.98 0.12 -9.77
C TRP A 207 8.49 -0.18 -9.62
N VAL A 208 7.86 0.49 -8.67
CA VAL A 208 6.41 0.52 -8.47
C VAL A 208 5.93 1.96 -8.69
N LEU A 209 5.14 2.19 -9.72
CA LEU A 209 4.62 3.52 -10.02
C LEU A 209 3.14 3.62 -9.62
N TYR A 210 2.82 4.53 -8.72
CA TYR A 210 1.49 4.64 -8.15
C TYR A 210 0.66 5.81 -8.69
N GLU A 211 -0.65 5.84 -8.38
CA GLU A 211 -1.71 6.74 -8.89
C GLU A 211 -2.05 6.52 -10.37
N VAL A 212 -1.84 5.32 -10.87
CA VAL A 212 -2.12 4.96 -12.27
C VAL A 212 -3.52 4.34 -12.36
N SER A 213 -4.38 4.91 -13.21
CA SER A 213 -5.76 4.43 -13.39
C SER A 213 -6.15 4.15 -14.85
N ASP A 214 -5.17 4.18 -15.75
CA ASP A 214 -5.36 4.01 -17.20
C ASP A 214 -4.44 2.91 -17.72
N ALA A 215 -4.99 1.97 -18.49
CA ALA A 215 -4.27 0.79 -18.97
C ALA A 215 -3.17 1.14 -19.98
N GLN A 216 -3.42 2.12 -20.87
CA GLN A 216 -2.40 2.55 -21.82
C GLN A 216 -1.22 3.22 -21.10
N LEU A 217 -1.52 4.05 -20.09
CA LEU A 217 -0.48 4.64 -19.25
C LEU A 217 0.33 3.56 -18.52
N ALA A 218 -0.32 2.53 -17.97
CA ALA A 218 0.36 1.41 -17.31
C ALA A 218 1.35 0.72 -18.26
N LEU A 219 0.95 0.45 -19.51
CA LEU A 219 1.82 -0.11 -20.53
C LEU A 219 2.98 0.82 -20.91
N ASP A 220 2.73 2.13 -21.01
CA ASP A 220 3.77 3.09 -21.35
C ASP A 220 4.80 3.25 -20.22
N LEU A 221 4.36 3.18 -18.96
CA LEU A 221 5.25 3.14 -17.82
C LEU A 221 6.05 1.83 -17.74
N ALA A 222 5.44 0.69 -18.10
CA ALA A 222 6.14 -0.58 -18.18
C ALA A 222 7.24 -0.58 -19.25
N LYS A 223 7.00 0.05 -20.41
CA LYS A 223 8.02 0.27 -21.44
C LYS A 223 9.21 1.09 -20.92
N LYS A 224 8.97 1.98 -19.97
CA LYS A 224 10.02 2.77 -19.30
C LYS A 224 10.73 2.00 -18.18
N GLY A 225 10.33 0.76 -17.87
CA GLY A 225 10.97 -0.10 -16.88
C GLY A 225 10.21 -0.25 -15.56
N ALA A 226 8.95 0.19 -15.47
CA ALA A 226 8.12 -0.10 -14.30
C ALA A 226 7.74 -1.59 -14.29
N GLY A 227 8.16 -2.32 -13.27
CA GLY A 227 7.76 -3.72 -13.05
C GLY A 227 6.36 -3.84 -12.48
N PHE A 228 5.94 -2.83 -11.72
CA PHE A 228 4.66 -2.77 -11.02
C PHE A 228 3.97 -1.43 -11.25
N VAL A 229 2.64 -1.47 -11.26
CA VAL A 229 1.77 -0.30 -11.26
C VAL A 229 0.76 -0.44 -10.14
N GLU A 230 0.67 0.58 -9.31
CA GLU A 230 -0.28 0.62 -8.19
C GLU A 230 -1.46 1.52 -8.51
N SER A 231 -2.66 1.01 -8.26
CA SER A 231 -3.91 1.65 -8.66
C SER A 231 -5.04 1.48 -7.64
N MET A 232 -5.78 2.55 -7.40
CA MET A 232 -7.09 2.48 -6.74
C MET A 232 -8.16 1.82 -7.62
N ALA A 233 -7.97 1.84 -8.95
CA ALA A 233 -8.87 1.27 -9.94
C ALA A 233 -8.39 -0.11 -10.44
N VAL A 234 -7.86 -0.94 -9.52
CA VAL A 234 -7.21 -2.20 -9.88
C VAL A 234 -8.13 -3.16 -10.64
N GLY A 235 -9.40 -3.28 -10.24
CA GLY A 235 -10.35 -4.18 -10.93
C GLY A 235 -10.71 -3.70 -12.34
N GLU A 236 -10.74 -2.39 -12.58
CA GLU A 236 -10.88 -1.82 -13.90
C GLU A 236 -9.68 -2.16 -14.79
N LEU A 237 -8.46 -2.05 -14.23
CA LEU A 237 -7.23 -2.39 -14.96
C LEU A 237 -7.12 -3.91 -15.21
N LEU A 238 -7.44 -4.74 -14.24
CA LEU A 238 -7.43 -6.21 -14.38
C LEU A 238 -8.41 -6.72 -15.46
N SER A 239 -9.51 -5.99 -15.66
CA SER A 239 -10.51 -6.32 -16.68
C SER A 239 -10.26 -5.65 -18.04
N ASP A 240 -9.22 -4.81 -18.18
CA ASP A 240 -8.91 -4.11 -19.41
C ASP A 240 -8.20 -5.05 -20.42
N PRO A 241 -8.74 -5.22 -21.63
CA PRO A 241 -8.14 -6.10 -22.65
C PRO A 241 -6.69 -5.73 -23.03
N LEU A 242 -6.27 -4.48 -22.82
CA LEU A 242 -4.88 -4.07 -23.08
C LEU A 242 -3.87 -4.69 -22.12
N LEU A 243 -4.32 -5.06 -20.91
CA LEU A 243 -3.48 -5.65 -19.88
C LEU A 243 -3.66 -7.17 -19.75
N ASP A 244 -4.50 -7.78 -20.61
CA ASP A 244 -4.64 -9.23 -20.66
C ASP A 244 -3.38 -9.86 -21.25
N SER A 245 -2.62 -10.57 -20.42
CA SER A 245 -1.41 -11.29 -20.82
C SER A 245 -1.68 -12.54 -21.68
N GLY A 246 -2.96 -12.87 -21.93
CA GLY A 246 -3.39 -14.02 -22.72
C GLY A 246 -3.50 -13.79 -24.24
N SER A 247 -3.33 -12.56 -24.72
CA SER A 247 -3.53 -12.23 -26.14
C SER A 247 -2.27 -12.26 -27.02
N GLU A 248 -1.14 -12.76 -26.57
CA GLU A 248 -0.05 -13.18 -27.46
C GLU A 248 -0.29 -14.60 -27.98
N THR A 249 -1.39 -14.81 -28.69
CA THR A 249 -1.52 -15.95 -29.62
C THR A 249 -1.03 -15.51 -31.01
N PHE A 250 0.14 -15.99 -31.34
CA PHE A 250 0.71 -15.97 -32.72
C PHE A 250 -0.14 -16.76 -33.72
#